data_d583891fdd4e107ded948b3f1cef0dfd
#
_entry.id   d583891fdd4e107ded948b3f1cef0dfd
#
_cell.length_a   1.000
_cell.length_b   1.000
_cell.length_c   1.000
_cell.angle_alpha   90.00
_cell.angle_beta   90.00
_cell.angle_gamma   90.00
#
_symmetry.space_group_name_H-M   'P 1'
#
loop_
_entity.id
_entity.type
_entity.pdbx_description
1 polymer ?
#
loop_
_entity_poly.entity_id
_entity_poly.type
_entity_poly.pdbx_seq_one_letter_code
_entity_poly.pdbx_strand_id
1 'polypeptide(L)'
;ALRQTIHPLNAAPLLTLINEQEKTLMKDLEKKHLADCREDFMRRRNTRDRRDVAECRKRLDAFLELWPDSAERETVAKVRDFLNVIQGGVKGKLSVVKGKINKETTYDKPDVFVTVSQGNKELLHTKMIKDNWYPEFNEGVDITWTVDMPPLTFKAIDVDPVMDDELFTHHEESLGFDGYKGLSKTITDTGCELFIEFKPNTPIPDCPWLK
;
A
#
# COMPACT_ATOMS: atom_id res chain seq x y z
N ALA A 1 62.64 -9.84 38.27
CA ALA A 1 61.74 -9.31 37.25
C ALA A 1 61.59 -10.33 36.14
N LEU A 2 60.53 -11.15 36.19
CA LEU A 2 60.16 -12.12 35.14
C LEU A 2 59.46 -11.31 34.02
N ARG A 3 60.17 -10.98 32.95
CA ARG A 3 59.57 -10.65 31.66
C ARG A 3 59.11 -11.97 31.05
N GLN A 4 57.86 -12.33 31.19
CA GLN A 4 57.25 -13.34 30.34
C GLN A 4 57.23 -12.81 28.93
N THR A 5 58.15 -13.30 28.10
CA THR A 5 58.11 -13.08 26.65
C THR A 5 56.93 -13.89 26.15
N ILE A 6 55.83 -13.21 25.83
CA ILE A 6 54.67 -13.80 25.13
C ILE A 6 55.22 -14.23 23.76
N HIS A 7 55.33 -15.52 23.54
CA HIS A 7 55.84 -16.09 22.30
C HIS A 7 54.90 -15.74 21.15
N PRO A 8 55.37 -15.14 20.06
CA PRO A 8 54.51 -14.72 18.94
C PRO A 8 53.75 -15.87 18.27
N LEU A 9 54.14 -17.12 18.53
CA LEU A 9 53.48 -18.32 18.02
C LEU A 9 52.06 -18.60 18.59
N ASN A 10 51.68 -17.95 19.69
CA ASN A 10 50.33 -18.13 20.28
C ASN A 10 49.34 -17.04 19.90
N ALA A 11 49.73 -16.03 19.15
CA ALA A 11 48.82 -14.93 18.75
C ALA A 11 47.92 -15.31 17.56
N ALA A 12 48.38 -16.15 16.64
CA ALA A 12 47.64 -16.49 15.43
C ALA A 12 46.31 -17.21 15.69
N PRO A 13 46.22 -18.24 16.58
CA PRO A 13 44.94 -18.88 16.90
C PRO A 13 43.95 -17.94 17.58
N LEU A 14 44.43 -17.03 18.45
CA LEU A 14 43.60 -16.02 19.10
C LEU A 14 43.06 -15.00 18.12
N LEU A 15 43.86 -14.52 17.18
CA LEU A 15 43.41 -13.59 16.10
C LEU A 15 42.38 -14.26 15.19
N THR A 16 42.58 -15.55 14.86
CA THR A 16 41.59 -16.30 14.07
C THR A 16 40.25 -16.39 14.81
N LEU A 17 40.27 -16.73 16.10
CA LEU A 17 39.08 -16.85 16.92
C LEU A 17 38.34 -15.48 17.04
N ILE A 18 39.10 -14.40 17.28
CA ILE A 18 38.54 -13.04 17.33
C ILE A 18 37.85 -12.68 15.98
N ASN A 19 38.55 -12.94 14.86
CA ASN A 19 37.97 -12.64 13.52
C ASN A 19 36.72 -13.47 13.22
N GLU A 20 36.65 -14.73 13.65
CA GLU A 20 35.45 -15.56 13.51
C GLU A 20 34.30 -15.07 14.38
N GLN A 21 34.58 -14.65 15.62
CA GLN A 21 33.57 -14.07 16.50
C GLN A 21 33.04 -12.74 15.96
N GLU A 22 33.92 -11.86 15.46
CA GLU A 22 33.53 -10.61 14.82
C GLU A 22 32.62 -10.85 13.60
N LYS A 23 32.99 -11.78 12.72
CA LYS A 23 32.15 -12.16 11.57
C LYS A 23 30.77 -12.67 11.98
N THR A 24 30.71 -13.47 13.03
CA THR A 24 29.45 -14.00 13.56
C THR A 24 28.58 -12.86 14.10
N LEU A 25 29.17 -11.97 14.91
CA LEU A 25 28.48 -10.82 15.47
C LEU A 25 27.95 -9.90 14.38
N MET A 26 28.76 -9.62 13.36
CA MET A 26 28.33 -8.78 12.23
C MET A 26 27.16 -9.38 11.47
N LYS A 27 27.14 -10.71 11.23
CA LYS A 27 26.01 -11.40 10.62
C LYS A 27 24.74 -11.32 11.48
N ASP A 28 24.86 -11.44 12.78
CA ASP A 28 23.71 -11.35 13.69
C ASP A 28 23.15 -9.92 13.76
N LEU A 29 24.03 -8.91 13.73
CA LEU A 29 23.62 -7.49 13.63
C LEU A 29 22.91 -7.18 12.31
N GLU A 30 23.42 -7.70 11.18
CA GLU A 30 22.79 -7.57 9.87
C GLU A 30 21.38 -8.16 9.88
N LYS A 31 21.24 -9.41 10.35
CA LYS A 31 19.93 -10.08 10.44
C LYS A 31 18.96 -9.33 11.32
N LYS A 32 19.42 -8.81 12.46
CA LYS A 32 18.59 -8.02 13.36
C LYS A 32 18.14 -6.73 12.68
N HIS A 33 19.07 -6.00 12.06
CA HIS A 33 18.72 -4.74 11.36
C HIS A 33 17.72 -4.99 10.22
N LEU A 34 17.88 -6.07 9.46
CA LEU A 34 16.93 -6.45 8.41
C LEU A 34 15.53 -6.76 8.99
N ALA A 35 15.49 -7.52 10.10
CA ALA A 35 14.24 -7.84 10.78
C ALA A 35 13.52 -6.57 11.27
N ASP A 36 14.24 -5.64 11.89
CA ASP A 36 13.73 -4.36 12.37
C ASP A 36 13.18 -3.51 11.20
N CYS A 37 13.86 -3.46 10.06
CA CYS A 37 13.40 -2.80 8.84
C CYS A 37 12.10 -3.41 8.31
N ARG A 38 12.03 -4.74 8.27
CA ARG A 38 10.85 -5.46 7.78
C ARG A 38 9.64 -5.29 8.70
N GLU A 39 9.86 -5.36 10.00
CA GLU A 39 8.81 -5.11 11.01
C GLU A 39 8.25 -3.68 10.88
N ASP A 40 9.12 -2.67 10.77
CA ASP A 40 8.70 -1.28 10.60
C ASP A 40 7.92 -1.08 9.31
N PHE A 41 8.35 -1.69 8.20
CA PHE A 41 7.62 -1.67 6.93
C PHE A 41 6.22 -2.29 7.08
N MET A 42 6.12 -3.47 7.68
CA MET A 42 4.85 -4.17 7.86
C MET A 42 3.89 -3.41 8.78
N ARG A 43 4.41 -2.78 9.83
CA ARG A 43 3.63 -1.93 10.73
C ARG A 43 3.04 -0.72 10.02
N ARG A 44 3.76 -0.13 9.07
CA ARG A 44 3.39 1.09 8.34
C ARG A 44 2.67 0.83 7.01
N ARG A 45 2.46 -0.40 6.60
CA ARG A 45 1.90 -0.73 5.27
C ARG A 45 0.51 -0.13 4.99
N ASN A 46 -0.24 0.24 6.04
CA ASN A 46 -1.54 0.89 5.95
C ASN A 46 -1.51 2.36 6.40
N THR A 47 -0.32 2.97 6.47
CA THR A 47 -0.18 4.35 6.90
C THR A 47 -0.86 5.33 5.95
N ARG A 48 -1.32 6.44 6.52
CA ARG A 48 -1.83 7.62 5.81
C ARG A 48 -0.92 8.85 6.02
N ASP A 49 0.28 8.65 6.51
CA ASP A 49 1.25 9.72 6.76
C ASP A 49 2.48 9.54 5.88
N ARG A 50 2.76 10.52 5.02
CA ARG A 50 3.98 10.54 4.18
C ARG A 50 5.27 10.48 5.00
N ARG A 51 5.26 10.99 6.24
CA ARG A 51 6.41 10.92 7.14
C ARG A 51 6.74 9.49 7.51
N ASP A 52 5.73 8.65 7.68
CA ASP A 52 5.94 7.22 7.94
C ASP A 52 6.63 6.53 6.77
N VAL A 53 6.21 6.82 5.54
CA VAL A 53 6.87 6.29 4.33
C VAL A 53 8.31 6.78 4.23
N ALA A 54 8.55 8.07 4.49
CA ALA A 54 9.88 8.65 4.46
C ALA A 54 10.81 8.05 5.53
N GLU A 55 10.30 7.82 6.74
CA GLU A 55 11.08 7.21 7.82
C GLU A 55 11.41 5.74 7.52
N CYS A 56 10.44 4.98 7.01
CA CYS A 56 10.68 3.61 6.57
C CYS A 56 11.76 3.55 5.49
N ARG A 57 11.68 4.43 4.48
CA ARG A 57 12.70 4.54 3.43
C ARG A 57 14.08 4.86 3.99
N LYS A 58 14.18 5.82 4.91
CA LYS A 58 15.44 6.21 5.56
C LYS A 58 16.12 5.03 6.28
N ARG A 59 15.34 4.16 6.91
CA ARG A 59 15.88 2.93 7.53
C ARG A 59 16.42 1.95 6.50
N LEU A 60 15.74 1.81 5.35
CA LEU A 60 16.23 0.97 4.25
C LEU A 60 17.51 1.54 3.63
N ASP A 61 17.59 2.86 3.47
CA ASP A 61 18.81 3.53 2.99
C ASP A 61 19.99 3.28 3.96
N ALA A 62 19.76 3.39 5.28
CA ALA A 62 20.76 3.08 6.29
C ALA A 62 21.19 1.60 6.25
N PHE A 63 20.25 0.66 6.03
CA PHE A 63 20.62 -0.75 5.84
C PHE A 63 21.53 -0.94 4.62
N LEU A 64 21.16 -0.34 3.47
CA LEU A 64 21.94 -0.46 2.22
C LEU A 64 23.34 0.14 2.31
N GLU A 65 23.50 1.19 3.14
CA GLU A 65 24.78 1.83 3.40
C GLU A 65 25.66 1.00 4.34
N LEU A 66 25.09 0.48 5.43
CA LEU A 66 25.82 -0.28 6.44
C LEU A 66 26.20 -1.71 5.97
N TRP A 67 25.39 -2.30 5.09
CA TRP A 67 25.53 -3.68 4.64
C TRP A 67 25.63 -3.78 3.11
N PRO A 68 26.69 -3.21 2.50
CA PRO A 68 26.83 -3.15 1.03
C PRO A 68 26.94 -4.52 0.37
N ASP A 69 27.47 -5.51 1.09
CA ASP A 69 27.69 -6.89 0.61
C ASP A 69 26.61 -7.88 1.11
N SER A 70 25.51 -7.37 1.67
CA SER A 70 24.40 -8.22 2.13
C SER A 70 23.76 -9.01 1.00
N ALA A 71 23.48 -10.29 1.25
CA ALA A 71 22.70 -11.11 0.32
C ALA A 71 21.27 -10.57 0.10
N GLU A 72 20.75 -9.79 1.05
CA GLU A 72 19.42 -9.17 1.00
C GLU A 72 19.40 -7.80 0.33
N ARG A 73 20.58 -7.30 -0.09
CA ARG A 73 20.71 -5.95 -0.68
C ARG A 73 19.74 -5.68 -1.80
N GLU A 74 19.59 -6.61 -2.75
CA GLU A 74 18.68 -6.46 -3.89
C GLU A 74 17.23 -6.42 -3.44
N THR A 75 16.85 -7.29 -2.48
CA THR A 75 15.51 -7.31 -1.89
C THR A 75 15.18 -5.99 -1.23
N VAL A 76 16.07 -5.47 -0.39
CA VAL A 76 15.89 -4.19 0.33
C VAL A 76 15.85 -3.01 -0.64
N ALA A 77 16.68 -3.02 -1.68
CA ALA A 77 16.67 -1.99 -2.72
C ALA A 77 15.32 -1.94 -3.47
N LYS A 78 14.75 -3.08 -3.83
CA LYS A 78 13.41 -3.15 -4.45
C LYS A 78 12.32 -2.58 -3.55
N VAL A 79 12.35 -2.88 -2.25
CA VAL A 79 11.39 -2.31 -1.28
C VAL A 79 11.56 -0.80 -1.18
N ARG A 80 12.79 -0.29 -1.10
CA ARG A 80 13.07 1.14 -1.09
C ARG A 80 12.56 1.83 -2.36
N ASP A 81 12.79 1.26 -3.54
CA ASP A 81 12.36 1.82 -4.81
C ASP A 81 10.82 1.86 -4.91
N PHE A 82 10.14 0.83 -4.41
CA PHE A 82 8.69 0.83 -4.25
C PHE A 82 8.23 2.00 -3.35
N LEU A 83 8.86 2.20 -2.18
CA LEU A 83 8.52 3.31 -1.27
C LEU A 83 8.78 4.68 -1.91
N ASN A 84 9.82 4.84 -2.73
CA ASN A 84 10.08 6.07 -3.48
C ASN A 84 8.91 6.41 -4.42
N VAL A 85 8.37 5.42 -5.12
CA VAL A 85 7.26 5.61 -6.05
C VAL A 85 5.98 6.00 -5.29
N ILE A 86 5.60 5.27 -4.25
CA ILE A 86 4.36 5.58 -3.51
C ILE A 86 4.44 6.90 -2.74
N GLN A 87 5.61 7.31 -2.29
CA GLN A 87 5.82 8.60 -1.65
C GLN A 87 5.53 9.78 -2.60
N GLY A 88 5.87 9.64 -3.88
CA GLY A 88 5.57 10.61 -4.93
C GLY A 88 4.11 10.62 -5.37
N GLY A 89 3.37 9.59 -5.01
CA GLY A 89 2.01 9.33 -5.49
C GLY A 89 1.99 8.56 -6.80
N VAL A 90 0.97 7.74 -6.97
CA VAL A 90 0.77 6.87 -8.14
C VAL A 90 -0.38 7.41 -8.99
N LYS A 91 -0.08 7.77 -10.22
CA LYS A 91 -1.09 8.13 -11.21
C LYS A 91 -1.76 6.87 -11.77
N GLY A 92 -3.08 6.89 -11.83
CA GLY A 92 -3.84 5.76 -12.35
C GLY A 92 -5.29 6.10 -12.59
N LYS A 93 -6.01 5.13 -13.15
CA LYS A 93 -7.46 5.23 -13.39
C LYS A 93 -8.20 4.52 -12.27
N LEU A 94 -9.04 5.27 -11.55
CA LEU A 94 -10.03 4.74 -10.62
C LEU A 94 -11.33 4.53 -11.39
N SER A 95 -11.88 3.32 -11.33
CA SER A 95 -13.10 2.97 -12.07
C SER A 95 -14.16 2.38 -11.13
N VAL A 96 -15.42 2.76 -11.37
CA VAL A 96 -16.59 2.05 -10.86
C VAL A 96 -17.04 1.12 -11.98
N VAL A 97 -16.93 -0.19 -11.73
CA VAL A 97 -17.16 -1.20 -12.79
C VAL A 97 -18.61 -1.65 -12.80
N LYS A 98 -19.10 -2.12 -11.66
CA LYS A 98 -20.48 -2.62 -11.52
C LYS A 98 -20.97 -2.52 -10.09
N GLY A 99 -22.28 -2.64 -9.92
CA GLY A 99 -22.95 -2.70 -8.61
C GLY A 99 -23.89 -3.88 -8.48
N LYS A 100 -24.30 -4.11 -7.24
CA LYS A 100 -25.44 -4.94 -6.88
C LYS A 100 -26.24 -4.18 -5.84
N ILE A 101 -27.49 -3.89 -6.16
CA ILE A 101 -28.38 -3.15 -5.29
C ILE A 101 -29.25 -4.10 -4.50
N ASN A 102 -29.39 -3.86 -3.21
CA ASN A 102 -30.24 -4.68 -2.35
C ASN A 102 -31.70 -4.38 -2.64
N LYS A 103 -32.48 -5.41 -2.96
CA LYS A 103 -33.92 -5.31 -3.25
C LYS A 103 -34.77 -4.84 -2.06
N GLU A 104 -34.20 -4.88 -0.86
CA GLU A 104 -34.89 -4.42 0.36
C GLU A 104 -34.75 -2.89 0.56
N THR A 105 -33.88 -2.23 -0.22
CA THR A 105 -33.63 -0.79 -0.12
C THR A 105 -34.51 0.04 -1.04
N THR A 106 -35.14 -0.57 -2.04
CA THR A 106 -36.04 0.11 -2.98
C THR A 106 -37.27 -0.76 -3.29
N TYR A 107 -38.41 -0.15 -3.66
CA TYR A 107 -39.67 -0.85 -3.96
C TYR A 107 -39.71 -1.42 -5.39
N ASP A 108 -38.98 -0.82 -6.31
CA ASP A 108 -38.89 -1.21 -7.71
C ASP A 108 -37.43 -1.29 -8.17
N LYS A 109 -37.21 -1.50 -9.45
CA LYS A 109 -35.85 -1.55 -9.99
C LYS A 109 -35.26 -0.14 -10.05
N PRO A 110 -34.13 0.07 -9.42
CA PRO A 110 -33.57 1.43 -9.28
C PRO A 110 -32.98 1.97 -10.58
N ASP A 111 -33.07 3.29 -10.71
CA ASP A 111 -32.37 4.11 -11.71
C ASP A 111 -31.08 4.67 -11.10
N VAL A 112 -29.96 3.92 -11.18
CA VAL A 112 -28.77 4.16 -10.37
C VAL A 112 -27.67 4.87 -11.10
N PHE A 113 -27.11 5.90 -10.48
CA PHE A 113 -25.78 6.41 -10.78
C PHE A 113 -24.87 6.35 -9.56
N VAL A 114 -23.55 6.45 -9.78
CA VAL A 114 -22.56 6.51 -8.72
C VAL A 114 -21.75 7.78 -8.81
N THR A 115 -21.57 8.46 -7.69
CA THR A 115 -20.59 9.53 -7.57
C THR A 115 -19.38 9.09 -6.77
N VAL A 116 -18.21 9.59 -7.16
CA VAL A 116 -16.97 9.46 -6.39
C VAL A 116 -16.46 10.85 -6.08
N SER A 117 -16.28 11.15 -4.82
CA SER A 117 -15.80 12.46 -4.38
C SER A 117 -14.59 12.36 -3.45
N GLN A 118 -13.83 13.43 -3.37
CA GLN A 118 -12.71 13.63 -2.44
C GLN A 118 -12.97 14.91 -1.64
N GLY A 119 -13.38 14.75 -0.40
CA GLY A 119 -13.93 15.87 0.37
C GLY A 119 -15.14 16.45 -0.37
N ASN A 120 -15.13 17.76 -0.64
CA ASN A 120 -16.22 18.44 -1.35
C ASN A 120 -16.05 18.44 -2.88
N LYS A 121 -15.02 17.80 -3.42
CA LYS A 121 -14.76 17.77 -4.85
C LYS A 121 -15.29 16.49 -5.46
N GLU A 122 -16.29 16.56 -6.35
CA GLU A 122 -16.69 15.44 -7.18
C GLU A 122 -15.59 15.14 -8.22
N LEU A 123 -15.19 13.88 -8.31
CA LEU A 123 -14.18 13.37 -9.24
C LEU A 123 -14.82 12.62 -10.39
N LEU A 124 -15.85 11.84 -10.11
CA LEU A 124 -16.58 11.02 -11.08
C LEU A 124 -18.07 11.09 -10.79
N HIS A 125 -18.85 11.21 -11.84
CA HIS A 125 -20.30 11.03 -11.86
C HIS A 125 -20.59 10.07 -13.02
N THR A 126 -21.04 8.85 -12.72
CA THR A 126 -21.34 7.87 -13.77
C THR A 126 -22.65 8.22 -14.48
N LYS A 127 -22.84 7.66 -15.66
CA LYS A 127 -24.17 7.66 -16.28
C LYS A 127 -25.13 6.88 -15.42
N MET A 128 -26.39 7.33 -15.45
CA MET A 128 -27.49 6.62 -14.80
C MET A 128 -27.80 5.33 -15.57
N ILE A 129 -27.91 4.22 -14.86
CA ILE A 129 -28.35 2.92 -15.39
C ILE A 129 -29.76 2.67 -14.89
N LYS A 130 -30.73 2.61 -15.81
CA LYS A 130 -32.14 2.51 -15.49
C LYS A 130 -32.61 1.09 -15.23
N ASP A 131 -33.59 0.95 -14.35
CA ASP A 131 -34.36 -0.29 -14.10
C ASP A 131 -33.47 -1.50 -13.81
N ASN A 132 -32.38 -1.36 -13.01
CA ASN A 132 -31.38 -2.41 -12.92
C ASN A 132 -30.85 -2.67 -11.50
N TRP A 133 -31.06 -3.91 -10.98
CA TRP A 133 -30.49 -4.38 -9.72
C TRP A 133 -28.98 -4.67 -9.78
N TYR A 134 -28.42 -4.83 -10.97
CA TYR A 134 -27.02 -5.18 -11.22
C TYR A 134 -26.41 -4.22 -12.27
N PRO A 135 -26.33 -2.92 -11.97
CA PRO A 135 -25.85 -1.94 -12.93
C PRO A 135 -24.38 -2.16 -13.31
N GLU A 136 -24.06 -2.03 -14.61
CA GLU A 136 -22.70 -2.05 -15.13
C GLU A 136 -22.33 -0.64 -15.60
N PHE A 137 -21.47 0.04 -14.86
CA PHE A 137 -21.07 1.41 -15.15
C PHE A 137 -19.87 1.46 -16.09
N ASN A 138 -18.80 0.72 -15.79
CA ASN A 138 -17.53 0.70 -16.53
C ASN A 138 -16.94 2.09 -16.78
N GLU A 139 -17.13 3.01 -15.85
CA GLU A 139 -16.69 4.40 -15.94
C GLU A 139 -15.61 4.70 -14.91
N GLY A 140 -14.73 5.66 -15.23
CA GLY A 140 -13.63 5.96 -14.34
C GLY A 140 -12.99 7.30 -14.61
N VAL A 141 -12.16 7.73 -13.66
CA VAL A 141 -11.48 9.02 -13.63
C VAL A 141 -9.98 8.82 -13.37
N ASP A 142 -9.16 9.64 -14.00
CA ASP A 142 -7.72 9.67 -13.70
C ASP A 142 -7.47 10.41 -12.40
N ILE A 143 -6.75 9.75 -11.49
CA ILE A 143 -6.37 10.30 -10.20
C ILE A 143 -4.87 10.14 -9.95
N THR A 144 -4.35 10.92 -9.02
CA THR A 144 -3.04 10.64 -8.41
C THR A 144 -3.31 10.18 -6.99
N TRP A 145 -3.11 8.89 -6.74
CA TRP A 145 -3.28 8.34 -5.39
C TRP A 145 -2.03 8.61 -4.57
N THR A 146 -2.18 9.32 -3.45
CA THR A 146 -1.09 9.62 -2.52
C THR A 146 -1.40 9.04 -1.14
N VAL A 147 -0.36 8.77 -0.36
CA VAL A 147 -0.48 8.18 0.99
C VAL A 147 -1.37 9.00 1.90
N ASP A 148 -1.30 10.32 1.79
CA ASP A 148 -1.97 11.31 2.64
C ASP A 148 -3.20 11.95 1.99
N MET A 149 -3.68 11.38 0.86
CA MET A 149 -4.88 11.94 0.24
C MET A 149 -6.11 11.77 1.15
N PRO A 150 -7.04 12.73 1.14
CA PRO A 150 -8.31 12.58 1.83
C PRO A 150 -9.06 11.33 1.38
N PRO A 151 -9.89 10.72 2.26
CA PRO A 151 -10.71 9.59 1.88
C PRO A 151 -11.52 9.85 0.61
N LEU A 152 -11.69 8.81 -0.20
CA LEU A 152 -12.65 8.82 -1.29
C LEU A 152 -14.01 8.40 -0.76
N THR A 153 -15.04 9.14 -1.13
CA THR A 153 -16.43 8.79 -0.82
C THR A 153 -17.09 8.29 -2.09
N PHE A 154 -17.63 7.09 -2.04
CA PHE A 154 -18.46 6.49 -3.07
C PHE A 154 -19.92 6.55 -2.63
N LYS A 155 -20.81 7.08 -3.48
CA LYS A 155 -22.24 7.10 -3.25
C LYS A 155 -22.97 6.52 -4.45
N ALA A 156 -23.89 5.59 -4.20
CA ALA A 156 -24.87 5.16 -5.19
C ALA A 156 -26.22 5.76 -4.84
N ILE A 157 -26.85 6.33 -5.83
CA ILE A 157 -28.10 7.08 -5.69
C ILE A 157 -29.11 6.52 -6.66
N ASP A 158 -30.32 6.25 -6.16
CA ASP A 158 -31.50 5.95 -6.95
C ASP A 158 -32.23 7.25 -7.29
N VAL A 159 -32.55 7.45 -8.53
CA VAL A 159 -33.21 8.68 -9.01
C VAL A 159 -34.72 8.44 -9.13
N ASP A 160 -35.45 9.01 -8.23
CA ASP A 160 -36.89 8.94 -8.21
C ASP A 160 -37.55 10.26 -8.65
N PRO A 161 -38.79 10.24 -9.22
CA PRO A 161 -39.47 11.43 -9.67
C PRO A 161 -39.78 12.46 -8.57
N VAL A 162 -39.77 12.02 -7.31
CA VAL A 162 -40.14 12.85 -6.15
C VAL A 162 -38.95 13.20 -5.29
N MET A 163 -38.07 12.22 -5.00
CA MET A 163 -36.90 12.43 -4.16
C MET A 163 -35.87 11.30 -4.42
N ASP A 164 -34.63 11.69 -4.66
CA ASP A 164 -33.54 10.74 -4.85
C ASP A 164 -33.20 10.04 -3.53
N ASP A 165 -33.00 8.72 -3.59
CA ASP A 165 -32.65 7.90 -2.43
C ASP A 165 -31.18 7.52 -2.45
N GLU A 166 -30.47 7.77 -1.32
CA GLU A 166 -29.11 7.29 -1.13
C GLU A 166 -29.11 5.81 -0.77
N LEU A 167 -28.70 4.95 -1.70
CA LEU A 167 -28.67 3.50 -1.53
C LEU A 167 -27.43 3.00 -0.83
N PHE A 168 -26.32 3.76 -0.93
CA PHE A 168 -24.99 3.31 -0.54
C PHE A 168 -24.07 4.51 -0.31
N THR A 169 -23.34 4.50 0.81
CA THR A 169 -22.23 5.44 1.04
C THR A 169 -21.07 4.70 1.68
N HIS A 170 -19.91 4.75 1.04
CA HIS A 170 -18.68 4.14 1.54
C HIS A 170 -17.51 5.13 1.50
N HIS A 171 -16.71 5.12 2.56
CA HIS A 171 -15.48 5.91 2.67
C HIS A 171 -14.26 5.01 2.55
N GLU A 172 -13.50 5.15 1.46
CA GLU A 172 -12.23 4.46 1.27
C GLU A 172 -11.09 5.30 1.82
N GLU A 173 -10.58 4.88 2.97
CA GLU A 173 -9.58 5.62 3.73
C GLU A 173 -8.17 5.55 3.12
N SER A 174 -7.78 4.38 2.61
CA SER A 174 -6.44 4.13 2.08
C SER A 174 -6.42 2.85 1.24
N LEU A 175 -5.59 2.82 0.21
CA LEU A 175 -5.30 1.58 -0.53
C LEU A 175 -4.35 0.64 0.24
N GLY A 176 -3.68 1.11 1.27
CA GLY A 176 -2.51 0.42 1.80
C GLY A 176 -1.39 0.28 0.75
N PHE A 177 -0.25 -0.27 1.12
CA PHE A 177 0.86 -0.44 0.17
C PHE A 177 0.54 -1.40 -0.98
N ASP A 178 -0.26 -2.44 -0.72
CA ASP A 178 -0.67 -3.41 -1.74
C ASP A 178 -1.50 -2.78 -2.85
N GLY A 179 -2.40 -1.87 -2.51
CA GLY A 179 -3.31 -1.25 -3.46
C GLY A 179 -2.64 -0.35 -4.49
N TYR A 180 -1.41 0.13 -4.23
CA TYR A 180 -0.66 0.92 -5.22
C TYR A 180 -0.25 0.14 -6.47
N LYS A 181 -0.14 -1.19 -6.38
CA LYS A 181 0.14 -2.07 -7.54
C LYS A 181 -1.08 -2.27 -8.44
N GLY A 182 -2.23 -1.89 -7.97
CA GLY A 182 -3.54 -2.08 -8.58
C GLY A 182 -4.49 -2.70 -7.57
N LEU A 183 -5.72 -2.25 -7.59
CA LEU A 183 -6.78 -2.69 -6.69
C LEU A 183 -7.97 -3.15 -7.52
N SER A 184 -8.51 -4.32 -7.17
CA SER A 184 -9.83 -4.75 -7.59
C SER A 184 -10.56 -5.23 -6.34
N LYS A 185 -11.64 -4.56 -5.96
CA LYS A 185 -12.28 -4.77 -4.66
C LYS A 185 -13.78 -4.53 -4.76
N THR A 186 -14.55 -5.34 -4.04
CA THR A 186 -15.95 -5.05 -3.73
C THR A 186 -16.03 -4.28 -2.42
N ILE A 187 -16.69 -3.14 -2.44
CA ILE A 187 -17.06 -2.38 -1.25
C ILE A 187 -18.53 -2.58 -0.98
N THR A 188 -18.91 -2.71 0.29
CA THR A 188 -20.27 -3.10 0.70
C THR A 188 -20.80 -2.17 1.77
N ASP A 189 -22.03 -1.73 1.63
CA ASP A 189 -22.77 -0.99 2.65
C ASP A 189 -24.27 -1.26 2.48
N THR A 190 -25.03 -1.34 3.58
CA THR A 190 -26.50 -1.55 3.60
C THR A 190 -27.00 -2.71 2.73
N GLY A 191 -26.15 -3.72 2.48
CA GLY A 191 -26.44 -4.86 1.60
C GLY A 191 -26.27 -4.57 0.10
N CYS A 192 -25.90 -3.36 -0.26
CA CYS A 192 -25.47 -3.00 -1.61
C CYS A 192 -23.97 -3.23 -1.77
N GLU A 193 -23.54 -3.52 -2.99
CA GLU A 193 -22.15 -3.78 -3.34
C GLU A 193 -21.74 -2.92 -4.54
N LEU A 194 -20.53 -2.32 -4.48
CA LEU A 194 -19.89 -1.72 -5.65
C LEU A 194 -18.54 -2.40 -5.89
N PHE A 195 -18.30 -2.79 -7.13
CA PHE A 195 -16.99 -3.28 -7.57
C PHE A 195 -16.20 -2.12 -8.17
N ILE A 196 -15.07 -1.81 -7.53
CA ILE A 196 -14.16 -0.74 -7.91
C ILE A 196 -12.81 -1.30 -8.32
N GLU A 197 -12.14 -0.60 -9.25
CA GLU A 197 -10.79 -0.90 -9.67
C GLU A 197 -9.92 0.36 -9.64
N PHE A 198 -8.66 0.20 -9.23
CA PHE A 198 -7.62 1.19 -9.48
C PHE A 198 -6.53 0.54 -10.30
N LYS A 199 -6.21 1.12 -11.46
CA LYS A 199 -5.14 0.65 -12.35
C LYS A 199 -4.10 1.76 -12.50
N PRO A 200 -2.85 1.55 -12.02
CA PRO A 200 -1.77 2.51 -12.23
C PRO A 200 -1.46 2.65 -13.72
N ASN A 201 -1.15 3.88 -14.16
CA ASN A 201 -0.82 4.17 -15.57
C ASN A 201 0.56 3.63 -15.96
N THR A 202 1.43 3.39 -14.98
CA THR A 202 2.75 2.81 -15.17
C THR A 202 2.95 1.64 -14.21
N PRO A 203 3.69 0.59 -14.60
CA PRO A 203 4.03 -0.50 -13.70
C PRO A 203 4.72 0.03 -12.43
N ILE A 204 4.26 -0.44 -11.29
CA ILE A 204 4.86 -0.13 -9.99
C ILE A 204 5.94 -1.18 -9.69
N PRO A 205 7.12 -0.77 -9.17
CA PRO A 205 8.16 -1.72 -8.80
C PRO A 205 7.64 -2.85 -7.93
N ASP A 206 8.16 -4.05 -8.13
CA ASP A 206 7.83 -5.18 -7.26
C ASP A 206 8.32 -4.91 -5.83
N CYS A 207 7.48 -5.23 -4.85
CA CYS A 207 7.83 -5.14 -3.44
C CYS A 207 7.84 -6.56 -2.85
N PRO A 208 9.03 -7.15 -2.66
CA PRO A 208 9.14 -8.53 -2.19
C PRO A 208 8.51 -8.77 -0.81
N TRP A 209 8.39 -7.72 0.01
CA TRP A 209 7.83 -7.81 1.37
C TRP A 209 6.29 -7.75 1.42
N LEU A 210 5.63 -7.55 0.29
CA LEU A 210 4.17 -7.58 0.14
C LEU A 210 3.64 -8.89 -0.48
N LYS A 211 4.41 -9.97 -0.35
CA LYS A 211 4.03 -11.32 -0.81
C LYS A 211 3.54 -12.17 0.35
#